data_60a60e4eaad4db76eb911f831c13faa2
#
_entry.id   60a60e4eaad4db76eb911f831c13faa2
#
_cell.length_a   1.000
_cell.length_b   1.000
_cell.length_c   1.000
_cell.angle_alpha   90.00
_cell.angle_beta   90.00
_cell.angle_gamma   90.00
#
_symmetry.space_group_name_H-M   'P 1'
#
loop_
_entity.id
_entity.type
_entity.pdbx_description
1 polymer ?
#
loop_
_entity_poly.entity_id
_entity_poly.type
_entity_poly.pdbx_seq_one_letter_code
_entity_poly.pdbx_strand_id
1 'polypeptide(L)'
;MGNRTPSQTIGPFFHVGLKWEDGDKVQFAAAGEKIVLTGCVYDGAGTPIADAMVETWQADPAGKVPGAGAAARAYGYSRAMTATDGRYTIETQMPGACTGPGGEKYAPQVNVTIFARGLLKAVRTRVFVAAVDAVKDDPLARAAGGRVGTLIAARDAKDPKVWHWDVRLQGKDETAFIEF
;
A
#
# COMPACT_ATOMS: atom_id res chain seq x y z
N MET A 1 2.94 -21.23 -23.82
CA MET A 1 2.93 -20.37 -22.61
C MET A 1 2.60 -21.25 -21.43
N GLY A 2 3.45 -21.29 -20.40
CA GLY A 2 3.13 -22.04 -19.17
C GLY A 2 1.93 -21.40 -18.48
N ASN A 3 1.03 -22.21 -17.95
CA ASN A 3 -0.08 -21.75 -17.14
C ASN A 3 0.48 -21.05 -15.89
N ARG A 4 0.00 -19.85 -15.57
CA ARG A 4 0.35 -19.18 -14.33
C ARG A 4 -0.22 -19.97 -13.15
N THR A 5 0.55 -20.13 -12.09
CA THR A 5 0.02 -20.66 -10.83
C THR A 5 -1.14 -19.78 -10.36
N PRO A 6 -2.30 -20.37 -10.07
CA PRO A 6 -3.43 -19.58 -9.55
C PRO A 6 -3.07 -18.94 -8.22
N SER A 7 -3.73 -17.82 -7.93
CA SER A 7 -3.62 -17.19 -6.63
C SER A 7 -4.13 -18.12 -5.53
N GLN A 8 -3.46 -18.12 -4.40
CA GLN A 8 -3.81 -18.99 -3.27
C GLN A 8 -3.95 -18.15 -2.00
N THR A 9 -4.81 -18.59 -1.09
CA THR A 9 -4.83 -18.01 0.26
C THR A 9 -3.52 -18.29 0.97
N ILE A 10 -3.07 -17.37 1.79
CA ILE A 10 -1.90 -17.60 2.63
C ILE A 10 -2.23 -18.51 3.80
N GLY A 11 -1.35 -19.48 4.03
CA GLY A 11 -1.43 -20.37 5.20
C GLY A 11 -0.95 -19.67 6.48
N PRO A 12 -1.16 -20.29 7.66
CA PRO A 12 -0.88 -19.67 8.96
C PRO A 12 0.60 -19.38 9.23
N PHE A 13 1.50 -19.94 8.45
CA PHE A 13 2.94 -19.76 8.64
C PHE A 13 3.56 -18.58 7.86
N PHE A 14 2.78 -17.87 7.06
CA PHE A 14 3.31 -16.80 6.24
C PHE A 14 3.98 -15.69 7.07
N HIS A 15 3.42 -15.37 8.24
CA HIS A 15 3.97 -14.35 9.14
C HIS A 15 5.28 -14.80 9.82
N VAL A 16 5.56 -16.11 9.83
CA VAL A 16 6.85 -16.64 10.32
C VAL A 16 7.89 -16.65 9.20
N GLY A 17 7.51 -17.16 8.02
CA GLY A 17 8.43 -17.35 6.90
C GLY A 17 8.68 -16.11 6.04
N LEU A 18 7.78 -15.14 6.07
CA LEU A 18 7.85 -13.94 5.22
C LEU A 18 8.20 -12.66 5.96
N LYS A 19 8.38 -12.72 7.27
CA LYS A 19 8.87 -11.60 8.06
C LYS A 19 10.40 -11.59 8.04
N TRP A 20 10.99 -10.42 7.83
CA TRP A 20 12.44 -10.20 7.97
C TRP A 20 12.69 -8.89 8.72
N GLU A 21 13.90 -8.76 9.26
CA GLU A 21 14.35 -7.55 9.94
C GLU A 21 14.25 -6.34 9.00
N ASP A 22 13.74 -5.21 9.51
CA ASP A 22 13.51 -3.98 8.75
C ASP A 22 12.63 -4.15 7.48
N GLY A 23 11.81 -5.20 7.41
CA GLY A 23 10.89 -5.43 6.30
C GLY A 23 9.86 -4.32 6.09
N ASP A 24 9.53 -3.62 7.17
CA ASP A 24 8.61 -2.47 7.21
C ASP A 24 9.26 -1.13 6.86
N LYS A 25 10.55 -1.12 6.48
CA LYS A 25 11.29 0.09 6.12
C LYS A 25 11.61 0.11 4.63
N VAL A 26 11.23 1.18 3.97
CA VAL A 26 11.60 1.43 2.58
C VAL A 26 12.92 2.19 2.54
N GLN A 27 13.86 1.68 1.76
CA GLN A 27 15.16 2.31 1.56
C GLN A 27 15.25 2.87 0.14
N PHE A 28 15.50 4.18 0.04
CA PHE A 28 15.85 4.85 -1.22
C PHE A 28 17.27 5.41 -1.14
N ALA A 29 17.98 5.33 -2.27
CA ALA A 29 19.29 5.99 -2.39
C ALA A 29 19.16 7.52 -2.45
N ALA A 30 18.05 8.02 -3.01
CA ALA A 30 17.76 9.45 -3.09
C ALA A 30 17.28 9.99 -1.73
N ALA A 31 17.74 11.17 -1.36
CA ALA A 31 17.23 11.87 -0.18
C ALA A 31 15.79 12.36 -0.43
N GLY A 32 14.92 12.19 0.57
CA GLY A 32 13.53 12.63 0.52
C GLY A 32 12.96 12.84 1.91
N GLU A 33 11.80 13.46 2.01
CA GLU A 33 11.07 13.62 3.26
C GLU A 33 10.69 12.24 3.80
N LYS A 34 11.16 11.93 5.02
CA LYS A 34 10.79 10.68 5.70
C LYS A 34 9.38 10.81 6.24
N ILE A 35 8.56 9.80 5.98
CA ILE A 35 7.19 9.69 6.47
C ILE A 35 6.94 8.31 7.07
N VAL A 36 5.89 8.23 7.88
CA VAL A 36 5.36 6.98 8.42
C VAL A 36 3.94 6.80 7.88
N LEU A 37 3.70 5.72 7.16
CA LEU A 37 2.36 5.29 6.76
C LEU A 37 1.89 4.24 7.77
N THR A 38 0.80 4.51 8.47
CA THR A 38 0.24 3.60 9.48
C THR A 38 -1.28 3.54 9.37
N GLY A 39 -1.86 2.45 9.83
CA GLY A 39 -3.31 2.26 9.82
C GLY A 39 -3.68 0.89 10.37
N CYS A 40 -4.94 0.55 10.27
CA CYS A 40 -5.46 -0.73 10.71
C CYS A 40 -6.12 -1.47 9.53
N VAL A 41 -5.99 -2.79 9.50
CA VAL A 41 -6.70 -3.64 8.54
C VAL A 41 -7.92 -4.21 9.23
N TYR A 42 -9.11 -4.01 8.66
CA TYR A 42 -10.39 -4.45 9.19
C TYR A 42 -11.06 -5.46 8.25
N ASP A 43 -11.75 -6.42 8.84
CA ASP A 43 -12.68 -7.31 8.13
C ASP A 43 -14.02 -6.61 7.81
N GLY A 44 -14.95 -7.36 7.21
CA GLY A 44 -16.29 -6.86 6.86
C GLY A 44 -17.19 -6.54 8.05
N ALA A 45 -16.89 -7.04 9.24
CA ALA A 45 -17.59 -6.71 10.49
C ALA A 45 -16.97 -5.50 11.22
N GLY A 46 -15.85 -4.97 10.71
CA GLY A 46 -15.09 -3.89 11.35
C GLY A 46 -14.15 -4.39 12.44
N THR A 47 -13.88 -5.70 12.51
CA THR A 47 -12.93 -6.28 13.46
C THR A 47 -11.51 -6.13 12.93
N PRO A 48 -10.53 -5.66 13.75
CA PRO A 48 -9.14 -5.61 13.35
C PRO A 48 -8.56 -6.99 13.06
N ILE A 49 -7.77 -7.10 11.99
CA ILE A 49 -7.12 -8.36 11.59
C ILE A 49 -5.67 -8.38 12.07
N ALA A 50 -5.39 -9.24 13.05
CA ALA A 50 -4.10 -9.32 13.74
C ALA A 50 -2.98 -10.02 12.93
N ASP A 51 -3.29 -10.62 11.81
CA ASP A 51 -2.37 -11.44 11.03
C ASP A 51 -2.42 -11.13 9.51
N ALA A 52 -2.78 -9.92 9.16
CA ALA A 52 -2.64 -9.44 7.81
C ALA A 52 -1.17 -9.10 7.50
N MET A 53 -0.80 -9.24 6.24
CA MET A 53 0.47 -8.80 5.70
C MET A 53 0.21 -7.70 4.68
N VAL A 54 0.82 -6.56 4.88
CA VAL A 54 0.71 -5.38 4.00
C VAL A 54 2.04 -5.21 3.28
N GLU A 55 2.02 -5.41 1.97
CA GLU A 55 3.16 -5.13 1.11
C GLU A 55 2.96 -3.79 0.42
N THR A 56 4.02 -3.02 0.30
CA THR A 56 4.00 -1.76 -0.44
C THR A 56 5.07 -1.69 -1.49
N TRP A 57 4.79 -0.92 -2.54
CA TRP A 57 5.78 -0.56 -3.54
C TRP A 57 5.47 0.83 -4.09
N GLN A 58 6.48 1.68 -4.18
CA GLN A 58 6.30 3.08 -4.55
C GLN A 58 7.43 3.62 -5.42
N ALA A 59 7.17 4.75 -6.07
CA ALA A 59 8.21 5.56 -6.71
C ALA A 59 9.11 6.22 -5.65
N ASP A 60 10.34 6.54 -6.02
CA ASP A 60 11.23 7.36 -5.19
C ASP A 60 10.72 8.81 -5.08
N PRO A 61 11.33 9.66 -4.23
CA PRO A 61 10.92 11.05 -4.08
C PRO A 61 10.95 11.90 -5.35
N ALA A 62 11.75 11.49 -6.35
CA ALA A 62 11.80 12.14 -7.66
C ALA A 62 10.74 11.60 -8.66
N GLY A 63 9.91 10.65 -8.24
CA GLY A 63 8.88 10.03 -9.09
C GLY A 63 9.42 8.92 -9.99
N LYS A 64 10.65 8.46 -9.78
CA LYS A 64 11.22 7.35 -10.54
C LYS A 64 10.72 6.02 -9.95
N VAL A 65 10.04 5.25 -10.78
CA VAL A 65 9.58 3.91 -10.41
C VAL A 65 10.78 2.95 -10.48
N PRO A 66 11.08 2.18 -9.44
CA PRO A 66 12.16 1.19 -9.47
C PRO A 66 11.93 0.18 -10.60
N GLY A 67 12.97 -0.06 -11.41
CA GLY A 67 12.92 -1.01 -12.52
C GLY A 67 12.87 -2.47 -12.06
N ALA A 68 12.44 -3.38 -12.94
CA ALA A 68 12.53 -4.81 -12.71
C ALA A 68 14.00 -5.28 -12.72
N GLY A 69 14.49 -5.81 -11.60
CA GLY A 69 15.86 -6.33 -11.48
C GLY A 69 16.22 -6.67 -10.04
N ALA A 70 17.36 -7.34 -9.83
CA ALA A 70 17.80 -7.73 -8.49
C ALA A 70 18.00 -6.52 -7.55
N ALA A 71 18.47 -5.40 -8.07
CA ALA A 71 18.62 -4.15 -7.33
C ALA A 71 17.28 -3.48 -7.00
N ALA A 72 16.21 -3.75 -7.75
CA ALA A 72 14.90 -3.16 -7.53
C ALA A 72 14.21 -3.65 -6.24
N ARG A 73 14.60 -4.81 -5.73
CA ARG A 73 14.07 -5.34 -4.47
C ARG A 73 14.47 -4.53 -3.25
N ALA A 74 15.59 -3.82 -3.34
CA ALA A 74 16.10 -3.01 -2.25
C ALA A 74 15.45 -1.62 -2.17
N TYR A 75 14.79 -1.18 -3.24
CA TYR A 75 14.30 0.19 -3.33
C TYR A 75 12.79 0.23 -3.58
N GLY A 76 12.08 0.94 -2.72
CA GLY A 76 10.64 1.21 -2.87
C GLY A 76 9.70 0.10 -2.41
N TYR A 77 10.19 -1.05 -1.96
CA TYR A 77 9.37 -2.16 -1.46
C TYR A 77 9.49 -2.30 0.05
N SER A 78 8.36 -2.56 0.70
CA SER A 78 8.32 -2.95 2.11
C SER A 78 7.24 -4.00 2.38
N ARG A 79 7.34 -4.63 3.53
CA ARG A 79 6.37 -5.59 4.05
C ARG A 79 6.22 -5.44 5.55
N ALA A 80 5.02 -5.13 5.99
CA ALA A 80 4.66 -5.03 7.39
C ALA A 80 3.61 -6.10 7.74
N MET A 81 3.72 -6.67 8.94
CA MET A 81 2.67 -7.50 9.52
C MET A 81 1.82 -6.64 10.43
N THR A 82 0.52 -6.91 10.46
CA THR A 82 -0.33 -6.27 11.47
C THR A 82 -0.05 -6.83 12.86
N ALA A 83 -0.09 -5.96 13.86
CA ALA A 83 -0.01 -6.31 15.26
C ALA A 83 -1.36 -6.90 15.75
N THR A 84 -1.43 -7.29 17.02
CA THR A 84 -2.63 -7.89 17.62
C THR A 84 -3.87 -6.99 17.57
N ASP A 85 -3.67 -5.69 17.47
CA ASP A 85 -4.72 -4.68 17.29
C ASP A 85 -5.06 -4.38 15.81
N GLY A 86 -4.52 -5.17 14.87
CA GLY A 86 -4.71 -5.01 13.44
C GLY A 86 -3.89 -3.88 12.81
N ARG A 87 -3.04 -3.20 13.57
CA ARG A 87 -2.26 -2.06 13.11
C ARG A 87 -1.00 -2.48 12.39
N TYR A 88 -0.72 -1.81 11.28
CA TYR A 88 0.55 -1.87 10.57
C TYR A 88 1.26 -0.52 10.61
N THR A 89 2.57 -0.53 10.41
CA THR A 89 3.40 0.69 10.31
C THR A 89 4.49 0.45 9.30
N ILE A 90 4.69 1.41 8.40
CA ILE A 90 5.71 1.39 7.36
C ILE A 90 6.46 2.72 7.40
N GLU A 91 7.77 2.66 7.60
CA GLU A 91 8.66 3.80 7.50
C GLU A 91 9.12 3.94 6.05
N THR A 92 8.90 5.10 5.45
CA THR A 92 9.24 5.34 4.05
C THR A 92 9.63 6.79 3.79
N GLN A 93 9.75 7.15 2.53
CA GLN A 93 9.90 8.53 2.07
C GLN A 93 8.68 8.94 1.26
N MET A 94 8.36 10.23 1.27
CA MET A 94 7.27 10.79 0.46
C MET A 94 7.50 10.40 -1.00
N PRO A 95 6.55 9.66 -1.63
CA PRO A 95 6.68 9.32 -3.04
C PRO A 95 6.52 10.57 -3.92
N GLY A 96 7.27 10.64 -5.00
CA GLY A 96 7.06 11.63 -6.04
C GLY A 96 5.90 11.23 -6.96
N ALA A 97 5.29 12.23 -7.62
CA ALA A 97 4.38 11.98 -8.73
C ALA A 97 5.13 11.27 -9.86
N CYS A 98 4.51 10.28 -10.50
CA CYS A 98 5.18 9.50 -11.54
C CYS A 98 4.40 9.50 -12.85
N THR A 99 5.05 9.03 -13.93
CA THR A 99 4.42 8.87 -15.23
C THR A 99 4.37 7.40 -15.58
N GLY A 100 3.20 6.93 -15.96
CA GLY A 100 2.99 5.56 -16.43
C GLY A 100 3.52 5.31 -17.84
N PRO A 101 3.53 4.03 -18.26
CA PRO A 101 4.05 3.64 -19.57
C PRO A 101 3.32 4.29 -20.76
N GLY A 102 2.04 4.61 -20.60
CA GLY A 102 1.23 5.29 -21.61
C GLY A 102 1.26 6.83 -21.52
N GLY A 103 2.10 7.39 -20.64
CA GLY A 103 2.20 8.84 -20.44
C GLY A 103 1.23 9.39 -19.39
N GLU A 104 0.44 8.54 -18.73
CA GLU A 104 -0.49 8.92 -17.68
C GLU A 104 0.26 9.53 -16.48
N LYS A 105 -0.31 10.59 -15.93
CA LYS A 105 0.23 11.23 -14.74
C LYS A 105 -0.44 10.65 -13.50
N TYR A 106 0.38 10.15 -12.58
CA TYR A 106 -0.05 9.61 -11.29
C TYR A 106 0.40 10.53 -10.16
N ALA A 107 -0.53 10.84 -9.28
CA ALA A 107 -0.26 11.59 -8.05
C ALA A 107 0.68 10.79 -7.11
N PRO A 108 1.29 11.45 -6.10
CA PRO A 108 2.08 10.77 -5.07
C PRO A 108 1.28 9.64 -4.43
N GLN A 109 1.74 8.40 -4.59
CA GLN A 109 0.99 7.20 -4.19
C GLN A 109 1.91 6.04 -3.84
N VAL A 110 1.36 5.13 -3.05
CA VAL A 110 1.98 3.85 -2.68
C VAL A 110 1.08 2.72 -3.18
N ASN A 111 1.62 1.80 -3.97
CA ASN A 111 0.91 0.57 -4.33
C ASN A 111 0.87 -0.35 -3.11
N VAL A 112 -0.28 -0.95 -2.84
CA VAL A 112 -0.49 -1.80 -1.67
C VAL A 112 -1.07 -3.14 -2.09
N THR A 113 -0.48 -4.22 -1.58
CA THR A 113 -1.02 -5.58 -1.68
C THR A 113 -1.25 -6.11 -0.27
N ILE A 114 -2.45 -6.61 -0.02
CA ILE A 114 -2.84 -7.10 1.29
C ILE A 114 -3.13 -8.59 1.21
N PHE A 115 -2.53 -9.32 2.12
CA PHE A 115 -2.75 -10.73 2.34
C PHE A 115 -3.34 -10.92 3.74
N ALA A 116 -4.38 -11.74 3.85
CA ALA A 116 -4.97 -12.09 5.13
C ALA A 116 -5.59 -13.48 5.06
N ARG A 117 -5.72 -14.16 6.18
CA ARG A 117 -6.45 -15.40 6.27
C ARG A 117 -7.91 -15.18 5.87
N GLY A 118 -8.48 -16.12 5.11
CA GLY A 118 -9.84 -16.01 4.61
C GLY A 118 -9.97 -15.33 3.24
N LEU A 119 -8.96 -14.58 2.80
CA LEU A 119 -8.91 -14.09 1.42
C LEU A 119 -8.49 -15.24 0.49
N LEU A 120 -9.27 -15.48 -0.57
CA LEU A 120 -8.94 -16.48 -1.60
C LEU A 120 -7.76 -16.05 -2.48
N LYS A 121 -7.54 -14.76 -2.60
CA LYS A 121 -6.42 -14.11 -3.29
C LYS A 121 -6.04 -12.83 -2.57
N ALA A 122 -4.80 -12.38 -2.72
CA ALA A 122 -4.39 -11.06 -2.26
C ALA A 122 -5.23 -9.98 -2.94
N VAL A 123 -5.60 -8.95 -2.19
CA VAL A 123 -6.26 -7.77 -2.74
C VAL A 123 -5.24 -6.66 -2.97
N ARG A 124 -5.44 -5.88 -4.04
CA ARG A 124 -4.52 -4.82 -4.45
C ARG A 124 -5.22 -3.49 -4.53
N THR A 125 -4.52 -2.46 -4.14
CA THR A 125 -5.00 -1.09 -4.20
C THR A 125 -3.83 -0.12 -4.24
N ARG A 126 -4.13 1.17 -4.15
CA ARG A 126 -3.14 2.23 -3.96
C ARG A 126 -3.63 3.18 -2.89
N VAL A 127 -2.72 3.76 -2.17
CA VAL A 127 -3.02 4.85 -1.24
C VAL A 127 -2.31 6.12 -1.73
N PHE A 128 -3.05 7.21 -1.79
CA PHE A 128 -2.52 8.53 -2.12
C PHE A 128 -2.03 9.22 -0.84
N VAL A 129 -0.79 9.69 -0.88
CA VAL A 129 -0.17 10.48 0.19
C VAL A 129 -0.24 11.95 -0.24
N ALA A 130 -1.47 12.43 -0.46
CA ALA A 130 -1.76 13.76 -0.99
C ALA A 130 -3.19 14.18 -0.60
N ALA A 131 -3.48 15.49 -0.70
CA ALA A 131 -4.84 15.98 -0.52
C ALA A 131 -5.77 15.50 -1.66
N VAL A 132 -7.07 15.35 -1.35
CA VAL A 132 -8.08 14.87 -2.32
C VAL A 132 -8.09 15.69 -3.60
N ASP A 133 -8.00 17.00 -3.51
CA ASP A 133 -7.99 17.88 -4.68
C ASP A 133 -6.77 17.68 -5.59
N ALA A 134 -5.65 17.23 -5.02
CA ALA A 134 -4.43 16.98 -5.77
C ALA A 134 -4.48 15.68 -6.60
N VAL A 135 -5.43 14.79 -6.31
CA VAL A 135 -5.55 13.49 -6.99
C VAL A 135 -6.72 13.39 -7.97
N LYS A 136 -7.53 14.43 -8.10
CA LYS A 136 -8.74 14.43 -8.94
C LYS A 136 -8.49 14.03 -10.42
N ASP A 137 -7.31 14.33 -10.93
CA ASP A 137 -6.92 14.03 -12.31
C ASP A 137 -6.17 12.70 -12.45
N ASP A 138 -5.89 12.02 -11.35
CA ASP A 138 -5.27 10.69 -11.35
C ASP A 138 -6.23 9.65 -11.95
N PRO A 139 -5.75 8.80 -12.88
CA PRO A 139 -6.60 7.78 -13.52
C PRO A 139 -7.28 6.83 -12.53
N LEU A 140 -6.58 6.46 -11.44
CA LEU A 140 -7.15 5.59 -10.43
C LEU A 140 -8.18 6.30 -9.56
N ALA A 141 -7.93 7.55 -9.18
CA ALA A 141 -8.89 8.34 -8.43
C ALA A 141 -10.20 8.49 -9.20
N ARG A 142 -10.11 8.71 -10.52
CA ARG A 142 -11.29 8.74 -11.42
C ARG A 142 -11.99 7.39 -11.47
N ALA A 143 -11.25 6.29 -11.61
CA ALA A 143 -11.81 4.94 -11.65
C ALA A 143 -12.49 4.55 -10.32
N ALA A 144 -11.97 5.00 -9.18
CA ALA A 144 -12.57 4.77 -7.87
C ALA A 144 -13.89 5.52 -7.66
N GLY A 145 -14.10 6.62 -8.40
CA GLY A 145 -15.32 7.41 -8.35
C GLY A 145 -15.69 7.86 -6.94
N GLY A 146 -16.90 7.58 -6.50
CA GLY A 146 -17.36 7.94 -5.14
C GLY A 146 -16.59 7.30 -3.98
N ARG A 147 -15.76 6.27 -4.26
CA ARG A 147 -14.91 5.59 -3.25
C ARG A 147 -13.49 6.15 -3.17
N VAL A 148 -13.16 7.22 -3.90
CA VAL A 148 -11.81 7.81 -3.88
C VAL A 148 -11.33 8.17 -2.48
N GLY A 149 -12.23 8.59 -1.58
CA GLY A 149 -11.92 8.89 -0.18
C GLY A 149 -11.28 7.72 0.57
N THR A 150 -11.61 6.47 0.20
CA THR A 150 -11.02 5.26 0.82
C THR A 150 -9.56 5.03 0.41
N LEU A 151 -9.07 5.76 -0.57
CA LEU A 151 -7.71 5.70 -1.10
C LEU A 151 -6.81 6.84 -0.62
N ILE A 152 -7.31 7.74 0.21
CA ILE A 152 -6.57 8.92 0.67
C ILE A 152 -6.07 8.69 2.09
N ALA A 153 -4.75 8.78 2.29
CA ALA A 153 -4.18 8.82 3.63
C ALA A 153 -4.41 10.19 4.27
N ALA A 154 -4.82 10.18 5.52
CA ALA A 154 -4.99 11.40 6.30
C ALA A 154 -3.69 11.75 7.02
N ARG A 155 -3.22 12.99 6.87
CA ARG A 155 -2.05 13.48 7.58
C ARG A 155 -2.38 13.67 9.06
N ASP A 156 -1.52 13.22 9.96
CA ASP A 156 -1.70 13.43 11.39
C ASP A 156 -1.60 14.90 11.76
N ALA A 157 -2.47 15.35 12.66
CA ALA A 157 -2.54 16.76 13.04
C ALA A 157 -1.39 17.21 13.97
N LYS A 158 -0.77 16.26 14.70
CA LYS A 158 0.29 16.52 15.68
C LYS A 158 1.69 16.25 15.11
N ASP A 159 1.81 15.22 14.30
CA ASP A 159 3.06 14.88 13.61
C ASP A 159 2.86 14.85 12.09
N PRO A 160 3.29 15.90 11.37
CA PRO A 160 3.10 16.00 9.93
C PRO A 160 3.84 14.94 9.12
N LYS A 161 4.71 14.13 9.73
CA LYS A 161 5.38 13.01 9.08
C LYS A 161 4.52 11.74 9.10
N VAL A 162 3.49 11.68 9.93
CA VAL A 162 2.62 10.50 10.07
C VAL A 162 1.40 10.66 9.16
N TRP A 163 1.11 9.59 8.42
CA TRP A 163 -0.04 9.47 7.55
C TRP A 163 -0.85 8.25 7.93
N HIS A 164 -2.14 8.44 8.22
CA HIS A 164 -3.07 7.40 8.62
C HIS A 164 -3.88 6.91 7.44
N TRP A 165 -3.89 5.60 7.24
CA TRP A 165 -4.72 4.98 6.21
C TRP A 165 -5.20 3.61 6.66
N ASP A 166 -6.50 3.49 6.91
CA ASP A 166 -7.13 2.24 7.27
C ASP A 166 -7.60 1.49 6.03
N VAL A 167 -7.53 0.16 6.10
CA VAL A 167 -8.00 -0.75 5.05
C VAL A 167 -9.22 -1.51 5.55
N ARG A 168 -10.32 -1.44 4.82
CA ARG A 168 -11.52 -2.24 5.04
C ARG A 168 -11.66 -3.25 3.91
N LEU A 169 -11.56 -4.53 4.25
CA LEU A 169 -11.57 -5.60 3.25
C LEU A 169 -12.95 -5.82 2.65
N GLN A 170 -14.02 -5.43 3.36
CA GLN A 170 -15.40 -5.63 2.95
C GLN A 170 -16.34 -4.67 3.67
N GLY A 171 -17.56 -4.49 3.14
CA GLY A 171 -18.61 -3.76 3.82
C GLY A 171 -18.88 -2.38 3.24
N LYS A 172 -19.65 -1.56 3.97
CA LYS A 172 -20.16 -0.27 3.48
C LYS A 172 -19.04 0.71 3.06
N ASP A 173 -17.95 0.71 3.81
CA ASP A 173 -16.80 1.61 3.59
C ASP A 173 -15.59 0.83 3.07
N GLU A 174 -15.84 -0.22 2.28
CA GLU A 174 -14.81 -1.04 1.65
C GLU A 174 -13.82 -0.19 0.87
N THR A 175 -12.55 -0.45 1.11
CA THR A 175 -11.44 0.15 0.34
C THR A 175 -11.62 -0.16 -1.15
N ALA A 176 -11.44 0.82 -2.01
CA ALA A 176 -11.49 0.58 -3.45
C ALA A 176 -10.31 -0.29 -3.89
N PHE A 177 -10.57 -1.55 -4.19
CA PHE A 177 -9.57 -2.48 -4.70
C PHE A 177 -9.52 -2.48 -6.23
N ILE A 178 -8.33 -2.81 -6.78
CA ILE A 178 -8.06 -2.85 -8.22
C ILE A 178 -8.09 -4.32 -8.65
N GLU A 179 -8.89 -4.64 -9.64
CA GLU A 179 -8.85 -5.94 -10.34
C GLU A 179 -7.88 -5.86 -11.52
N PHE A 180 -7.06 -6.92 -11.69
CA PHE A 180 -6.12 -7.07 -12.80
C PHE A 180 -6.41 -8.35 -13.59
#